data_1033aa63743fb12eaaadbd8c399b9b19
#
_entry.id   1033aa63743fb12eaaadbd8c399b9b19
#
_cell.length_a   1.000
_cell.length_b   1.000
_cell.length_c   1.000
_cell.angle_alpha   90.00
_cell.angle_beta   90.00
_cell.angle_gamma   90.00
#
_symmetry.space_group_name_H-M   'P 1'
#
loop_
_entity.id
_entity.type
_entity.pdbx_description
1 polymer ?
#
loop_
_entity_poly.entity_id
_entity_poly.type
_entity_poly.pdbx_seq_one_letter_code
_entity_poly.pdbx_strand_id
1 'polypeptide(L)'
;LQNICVDFYQSISSLFDISIDELLSNEKASQKNSEHLFESVTEYDIDEPKRYDMKFGGAKRFVLCGYKGEKIQIRLVSDTLPTLQNDFKIKIDDIRKRIDVDVKRMNGVTEATAKEAVSIFVQIPSPYIGQIECAVNTETVEIHSLKCDSIELDVRTSHVTLDDVSGTVEINCNLDMEVLCNSLNGEVDINQISATSRIHIPENSVFTAVTKGIGTNIFYEKNGQ
;
A
#
# COMPACT_ATOMS: atom_id res chain seq x y z
N LEU A 1 9.70 -16.70 15.77
CA LEU A 1 9.60 -15.23 15.81
C LEU A 1 10.82 -14.53 15.18
N GLN A 2 12.06 -15.04 15.33
CA GLN A 2 13.26 -14.42 14.75
C GLN A 2 13.37 -14.58 13.22
N ASN A 3 12.87 -15.64 12.62
CA ASN A 3 12.99 -15.87 11.17
C ASN A 3 12.01 -15.02 10.34
N ILE A 4 10.83 -14.72 10.85
CA ILE A 4 9.80 -13.92 10.14
C ILE A 4 10.26 -12.46 9.94
N CYS A 5 10.94 -11.89 10.91
CA CYS A 5 11.52 -10.54 10.78
C CYS A 5 12.59 -10.45 9.69
N VAL A 6 13.44 -11.47 9.56
CA VAL A 6 14.54 -11.47 8.58
C VAL A 6 13.99 -11.55 7.16
N ASP A 7 13.00 -12.40 6.90
CA ASP A 7 12.38 -12.55 5.59
C ASP A 7 11.62 -11.27 5.17
N PHE A 8 11.02 -10.60 6.12
CA PHE A 8 10.35 -9.30 5.91
C PHE A 8 11.34 -8.20 5.51
N TYR A 9 12.43 -8.04 6.26
CA TYR A 9 13.49 -7.07 5.92
C TYR A 9 14.17 -7.40 4.60
N GLN A 10 14.31 -8.67 4.26
CA GLN A 10 14.80 -9.09 2.95
C GLN A 10 13.84 -8.74 1.83
N SER A 11 12.52 -8.90 2.04
CA SER A 11 11.51 -8.53 1.04
C SER A 11 11.46 -7.02 0.81
N ILE A 12 11.52 -6.21 1.89
CA ILE A 12 11.58 -4.75 1.78
C ILE A 12 12.92 -4.30 1.17
N SER A 13 14.01 -4.89 1.59
CA SER A 13 15.34 -4.65 1.04
C SER A 13 15.36 -4.86 -0.48
N SER A 14 14.83 -5.98 -0.95
CA SER A 14 14.69 -6.28 -2.37
C SER A 14 13.74 -5.31 -3.09
N LEU A 15 12.65 -4.91 -2.42
CA LEU A 15 11.62 -4.06 -3.00
C LEU A 15 12.11 -2.63 -3.25
N PHE A 16 12.97 -2.13 -2.37
CA PHE A 16 13.49 -0.76 -2.46
C PHE A 16 14.95 -0.69 -2.92
N ASP A 17 15.54 -1.85 -3.27
CA ASP A 17 16.97 -1.98 -3.64
C ASP A 17 17.92 -1.33 -2.60
N ILE A 18 17.54 -1.46 -1.32
CA ILE A 18 18.32 -0.98 -0.17
C ILE A 18 18.80 -2.18 0.62
N SER A 19 20.05 -2.18 1.08
CA SER A 19 20.53 -3.27 1.94
C SER A 19 19.79 -3.26 3.29
N ILE A 20 19.72 -4.42 3.96
CA ILE A 20 19.14 -4.51 5.32
C ILE A 20 19.85 -3.55 6.26
N ASP A 21 21.15 -3.36 6.10
CA ASP A 21 21.94 -2.42 6.89
C ASP A 21 21.57 -0.95 6.58
N GLU A 22 21.22 -0.63 5.35
CA GLU A 22 20.71 0.70 4.94
C GLU A 22 19.28 0.94 5.42
N LEU A 23 18.43 -0.09 5.45
CA LEU A 23 17.11 -0.02 6.10
C LEU A 23 17.20 0.24 7.61
N LEU A 24 18.30 -0.17 8.23
CA LEU A 24 18.56 -0.01 9.65
C LEU A 24 19.46 1.18 9.98
N SER A 25 20.18 1.74 9.00
CA SER A 25 21.03 2.92 9.13
C SER A 25 20.43 4.11 8.38
N ASN A 26 20.43 5.29 8.99
CA ASN A 26 19.98 6.55 8.37
C ASN A 26 20.98 7.13 7.34
N GLU A 27 21.86 6.32 6.76
CA GLU A 27 22.84 6.80 5.79
C GLU A 27 22.26 6.82 4.38
N LYS A 28 22.47 7.93 3.67
CA LYS A 28 21.99 8.15 2.30
C LYS A 28 22.46 7.03 1.37
N ALA A 29 21.50 6.30 0.79
CA ALA A 29 21.77 5.31 -0.23
C ALA A 29 22.54 5.94 -1.40
N SER A 30 23.76 5.50 -1.63
CA SER A 30 24.46 5.71 -2.89
C SER A 30 23.78 4.87 -3.97
N GLN A 31 23.52 5.45 -5.13
CA GLN A 31 22.87 4.82 -6.27
C GLN A 31 23.38 3.41 -6.52
N LYS A 32 22.59 2.40 -6.15
CA LYS A 32 22.76 1.01 -6.57
C LYS A 32 21.68 0.68 -7.60
N ASN A 33 22.04 -0.13 -8.58
CA ASN A 33 21.21 -0.55 -9.69
C ASN A 33 19.80 -0.97 -9.24
N SER A 34 18.79 -0.21 -9.67
CA SER A 34 17.39 -0.58 -9.43
C SER A 34 17.08 -1.90 -10.16
N GLU A 35 16.33 -2.79 -9.54
CA GLU A 35 15.84 -4.01 -10.20
C GLU A 35 14.92 -3.70 -11.39
N HIS A 36 14.46 -2.47 -11.52
CA HIS A 36 13.58 -1.99 -12.58
C HIS A 36 14.34 -1.10 -13.57
N LEU A 37 13.98 -1.21 -14.85
CA LEU A 37 14.65 -0.47 -15.93
C LEU A 37 14.37 1.04 -15.88
N PHE A 38 13.18 1.43 -15.44
CA PHE A 38 12.75 2.82 -15.43
C PHE A 38 12.13 3.18 -14.09
N GLU A 39 12.53 4.32 -13.55
CA GLU A 39 12.13 4.77 -12.23
C GLU A 39 11.88 6.27 -12.19
N SER A 40 10.92 6.69 -11.37
CA SER A 40 10.64 8.08 -11.01
C SER A 40 10.39 8.18 -9.52
N VAL A 41 11.20 8.96 -8.80
CA VAL A 41 11.10 9.15 -7.37
C VAL A 41 10.71 10.59 -7.06
N THR A 42 9.71 10.78 -6.20
CA THR A 42 9.31 12.08 -5.65
C THR A 42 9.39 12.01 -4.14
N GLU A 43 10.12 12.94 -3.55
CA GLU A 43 10.26 13.09 -2.11
C GLU A 43 9.60 14.38 -1.62
N TYR A 44 9.05 14.35 -0.42
CA TYR A 44 8.47 15.52 0.24
C TYR A 44 8.81 15.51 1.72
N ASP A 45 9.41 16.60 2.22
CA ASP A 45 9.74 16.75 3.63
C ASP A 45 8.48 16.93 4.47
N ILE A 46 8.42 16.23 5.62
CA ILE A 46 7.31 16.28 6.56
C ILE A 46 7.85 16.35 7.99
N ASP A 47 7.23 17.15 8.85
CA ASP A 47 7.70 17.46 10.20
C ASP A 47 6.63 17.28 11.29
N GLU A 48 5.39 16.99 10.92
CA GLU A 48 4.29 16.77 11.86
C GLU A 48 3.30 15.70 11.37
N PRO A 49 2.51 15.07 12.26
CA PRO A 49 1.48 14.14 11.86
C PRO A 49 0.42 14.79 10.97
N LYS A 50 0.11 14.12 9.84
CA LYS A 50 -0.85 14.56 8.83
C LYS A 50 -1.89 13.49 8.56
N ARG A 51 -3.05 13.92 8.02
CA ARG A 51 -3.96 13.07 7.26
C ARG A 51 -3.49 13.04 5.81
N TYR A 52 -3.58 11.89 5.18
CA TYR A 52 -3.19 11.69 3.78
C TYR A 52 -4.42 11.39 2.94
N ASP A 53 -4.62 12.11 1.83
CA ASP A 53 -5.60 11.85 0.78
C ASP A 53 -4.82 11.59 -0.51
N MET A 54 -4.77 10.32 -0.94
CA MET A 54 -3.87 9.88 -1.99
C MET A 54 -4.64 9.24 -3.14
N LYS A 55 -4.39 9.72 -4.38
CA LYS A 55 -5.05 9.25 -5.61
C LYS A 55 -4.02 8.84 -6.65
N PHE A 56 -3.97 7.54 -6.93
CA PHE A 56 -2.95 6.96 -7.80
C PHE A 56 -3.48 6.53 -9.17
N GLY A 57 -4.80 6.28 -9.30
CA GLY A 57 -5.38 5.74 -10.53
C GLY A 57 -4.95 4.29 -10.79
N GLY A 58 -4.63 3.96 -12.03
CA GLY A 58 -4.23 2.60 -12.41
C GLY A 58 -2.77 2.28 -12.06
N ALA A 59 -2.52 1.10 -11.51
CA ALA A 59 -1.19 0.54 -11.26
C ALA A 59 -1.22 -0.99 -11.39
N LYS A 60 -0.07 -1.59 -11.73
CA LYS A 60 0.12 -3.05 -11.72
C LYS A 60 0.17 -3.58 -10.29
N ARG A 61 0.89 -2.89 -9.43
CA ARG A 61 1.05 -3.20 -8.01
C ARG A 61 1.08 -1.90 -7.23
N PHE A 62 0.49 -1.89 -6.06
CA PHE A 62 0.55 -0.76 -5.13
C PHE A 62 1.03 -1.23 -3.76
N VAL A 63 2.06 -0.58 -3.25
CA VAL A 63 2.64 -0.86 -1.93
C VAL A 63 2.68 0.42 -1.11
N LEU A 64 2.13 0.38 0.08
CA LEU A 64 2.15 1.46 1.05
C LEU A 64 2.80 0.97 2.34
N CYS A 65 3.83 1.65 2.81
CA CYS A 65 4.48 1.27 4.05
C CYS A 65 4.88 2.45 4.94
N GLY A 66 4.86 2.20 6.24
CA GLY A 66 5.47 3.07 7.23
C GLY A 66 6.97 2.77 7.35
N TYR A 67 7.80 3.79 7.51
CA TYR A 67 9.23 3.60 7.62
C TYR A 67 9.89 4.59 8.59
N LYS A 68 11.15 4.37 8.93
CA LYS A 68 11.95 5.26 9.76
C LYS A 68 12.67 6.27 8.88
N GLY A 69 12.06 7.42 8.63
CA GLY A 69 12.62 8.48 7.81
C GLY A 69 11.94 9.80 8.10
N GLU A 70 12.28 10.82 7.31
CA GLU A 70 11.80 12.20 7.49
C GLU A 70 10.97 12.68 6.29
N LYS A 71 10.95 11.93 5.18
CA LYS A 71 10.30 12.33 3.93
C LYS A 71 9.25 11.32 3.50
N ILE A 72 8.16 11.81 2.95
CA ILE A 72 7.31 10.96 2.12
C ILE A 72 8.08 10.64 0.84
N GLN A 73 8.10 9.37 0.45
CA GLN A 73 8.70 8.95 -0.81
C GLN A 73 7.64 8.25 -1.66
N ILE A 74 7.50 8.68 -2.90
CA ILE A 74 6.62 8.07 -3.88
C ILE A 74 7.48 7.65 -5.06
N ARG A 75 7.57 6.35 -5.28
CA ARG A 75 8.39 5.74 -6.30
C ARG A 75 7.50 5.04 -7.31
N LEU A 76 7.60 5.45 -8.56
CA LEU A 76 6.99 4.77 -9.69
C LEU A 76 8.08 3.98 -10.42
N VAL A 77 7.81 2.73 -10.74
CA VAL A 77 8.75 1.87 -11.46
C VAL A 77 8.07 1.14 -12.60
N SER A 78 8.82 0.90 -13.66
CA SER A 78 8.36 0.14 -14.83
C SER A 78 9.53 -0.55 -15.52
N ASP A 79 9.27 -1.74 -16.07
CA ASP A 79 10.23 -2.47 -16.89
C ASP A 79 9.98 -2.25 -18.39
N THR A 80 8.86 -1.62 -18.74
CA THR A 80 8.39 -1.52 -20.12
C THR A 80 8.12 -0.09 -20.60
N LEU A 81 8.13 0.90 -19.70
CA LEU A 81 7.77 2.29 -20.01
C LEU A 81 8.99 3.23 -19.87
N PRO A 82 9.80 3.39 -20.92
CA PRO A 82 11.04 4.19 -20.87
C PRO A 82 10.79 5.68 -20.63
N THR A 83 9.59 6.16 -20.90
CA THR A 83 9.17 7.56 -20.73
C THR A 83 8.50 7.83 -19.37
N LEU A 84 8.59 6.89 -18.43
CA LEU A 84 7.89 6.92 -17.13
C LEU A 84 7.95 8.28 -16.43
N GLN A 85 9.14 8.91 -16.39
CA GLN A 85 9.34 10.20 -15.73
C GLN A 85 8.58 11.35 -16.39
N ASN A 86 8.30 11.26 -17.69
CA ASN A 86 7.57 12.27 -18.45
C ASN A 86 6.07 11.98 -18.51
N ASP A 87 5.71 10.71 -18.38
CA ASP A 87 4.35 10.22 -18.56
C ASP A 87 3.52 10.28 -17.28
N PHE A 88 4.17 10.50 -16.14
CA PHE A 88 3.51 10.65 -14.85
C PHE A 88 3.98 11.92 -14.16
N LYS A 89 3.02 12.62 -13.56
CA LYS A 89 3.29 13.79 -12.71
C LYS A 89 2.71 13.55 -11.34
N ILE A 90 3.54 13.58 -10.34
CA ILE A 90 3.13 13.52 -8.93
C ILE A 90 2.94 14.95 -8.43
N LYS A 91 1.75 15.23 -7.93
CA LYS A 91 1.41 16.49 -7.28
C LYS A 91 1.23 16.23 -5.80
N ILE A 92 1.90 16.99 -4.96
CA ILE A 92 1.77 16.98 -3.51
C ILE A 92 1.35 18.35 -3.07
N ASP A 93 0.20 18.45 -2.40
CA ASP A 93 -0.30 19.68 -1.80
C ASP A 93 -0.34 19.49 -0.28
N ASP A 94 0.46 20.26 0.46
CA ASP A 94 0.41 20.30 1.92
C ASP A 94 -0.55 21.40 2.37
N ILE A 95 -1.69 21.00 2.91
CA ILE A 95 -2.76 21.91 3.33
C ILE A 95 -2.97 21.75 4.82
N ARG A 96 -2.20 22.48 5.61
CA ARG A 96 -2.25 22.44 7.09
C ARG A 96 -1.98 21.03 7.64
N LYS A 97 -3.03 20.34 8.12
CA LYS A 97 -2.94 18.97 8.68
C LYS A 97 -3.24 17.86 7.67
N ARG A 98 -3.31 18.19 6.36
CA ARG A 98 -3.59 17.22 5.30
C ARG A 98 -2.58 17.34 4.18
N ILE A 99 -2.15 16.20 3.69
CA ILE A 99 -1.35 16.07 2.47
C ILE A 99 -2.21 15.38 1.42
N ASP A 100 -2.40 16.07 0.30
CA ASP A 100 -3.05 15.53 -0.89
C ASP A 100 -1.97 15.08 -1.86
N VAL A 101 -2.05 13.82 -2.30
CA VAL A 101 -1.17 13.26 -3.33
C VAL A 101 -2.00 12.85 -4.53
N ASP A 102 -1.64 13.33 -5.71
CA ASP A 102 -2.34 13.02 -6.96
C ASP A 102 -1.31 12.61 -8.03
N VAL A 103 -1.40 11.37 -8.51
CA VAL A 103 -0.57 10.86 -9.61
C VAL A 103 -1.33 10.99 -10.91
N LYS A 104 -0.92 11.97 -11.72
CA LYS A 104 -1.54 12.26 -13.03
C LYS A 104 -0.80 11.58 -14.16
N ARG A 105 -1.56 10.92 -15.01
CA ARG A 105 -1.06 10.40 -16.29
C ARG A 105 -1.01 11.52 -17.33
N MET A 106 0.07 11.56 -18.09
CA MET A 106 0.35 12.54 -19.12
C MET A 106 0.54 11.84 -20.47
N ASN A 107 0.76 12.60 -21.51
CA ASN A 107 1.21 12.13 -22.85
C ASN A 107 0.38 10.97 -23.44
N GLY A 108 -0.92 10.89 -23.09
CA GLY A 108 -1.80 9.85 -23.61
C GLY A 108 -1.70 8.48 -22.96
N VAL A 109 -0.95 8.34 -21.86
CA VAL A 109 -0.92 7.09 -21.09
C VAL A 109 -2.31 6.81 -20.50
N THR A 110 -2.86 5.66 -20.86
CA THR A 110 -4.17 5.22 -20.38
C THR A 110 -4.07 4.56 -19.00
N GLU A 111 -5.22 4.42 -18.34
CA GLU A 111 -5.27 3.67 -17.08
C GLU A 111 -4.92 2.19 -17.29
N ALA A 112 -5.34 1.60 -18.40
CA ALA A 112 -4.99 0.22 -18.77
C ALA A 112 -3.48 0.05 -18.91
N THR A 113 -2.80 0.99 -19.62
CA THR A 113 -1.34 0.96 -19.75
C THR A 113 -0.65 1.06 -18.39
N ALA A 114 -1.13 1.93 -17.50
CA ALA A 114 -0.56 2.06 -16.16
C ALA A 114 -0.75 0.78 -15.34
N LYS A 115 -1.91 0.12 -15.43
CA LYS A 115 -2.18 -1.18 -14.76
C LYS A 115 -1.29 -2.31 -15.24
N GLU A 116 -0.83 -2.28 -16.47
CA GLU A 116 0.05 -3.32 -17.01
C GLU A 116 1.53 -3.03 -16.73
N ALA A 117 1.92 -1.76 -16.68
CA ALA A 117 3.31 -1.37 -16.77
C ALA A 117 3.91 -0.74 -15.51
N VAL A 118 3.11 -0.19 -14.61
CA VAL A 118 3.63 0.67 -13.52
C VAL A 118 3.32 0.10 -12.14
N SER A 119 4.33 -0.12 -11.33
CA SER A 119 4.19 -0.36 -9.90
C SER A 119 4.46 0.91 -9.12
N ILE A 120 3.69 1.12 -8.05
CA ILE A 120 3.73 2.32 -7.20
C ILE A 120 4.10 1.91 -5.78
N PHE A 121 5.14 2.52 -5.25
CA PHE A 121 5.58 2.35 -3.87
C PHE A 121 5.50 3.67 -3.14
N VAL A 122 4.85 3.67 -1.98
CA VAL A 122 4.69 4.83 -1.12
C VAL A 122 5.27 4.53 0.25
N GLN A 123 6.17 5.37 0.70
CA GLN A 123 6.74 5.31 2.05
C GLN A 123 6.36 6.57 2.81
N ILE A 124 5.81 6.39 4.01
CA ILE A 124 5.45 7.50 4.90
C ILE A 124 6.21 7.34 6.21
N PRO A 125 6.88 8.41 6.70
CA PRO A 125 7.55 8.36 7.99
C PRO A 125 6.59 7.98 9.11
N SER A 126 6.86 6.89 9.83
CA SER A 126 5.96 6.33 10.84
C SER A 126 5.50 7.32 11.92
N PRO A 127 6.34 8.28 12.40
CA PRO A 127 5.90 9.25 13.40
C PRO A 127 4.86 10.26 12.89
N TYR A 128 4.72 10.39 11.56
CA TYR A 128 3.87 11.41 10.93
C TYR A 128 2.61 10.85 10.27
N ILE A 129 2.29 9.58 10.54
CA ILE A 129 1.08 8.95 10.02
C ILE A 129 -0.08 9.24 10.97
N GLY A 130 -1.08 10.01 10.48
CA GLY A 130 -2.36 10.19 11.14
C GLY A 130 -3.41 9.23 10.57
N GLN A 131 -4.22 9.72 9.66
CA GLN A 131 -5.22 8.95 8.92
C GLN A 131 -4.82 8.87 7.44
N ILE A 132 -5.19 7.78 6.78
CA ILE A 132 -4.89 7.57 5.36
C ILE A 132 -6.19 7.29 4.62
N GLU A 133 -6.45 8.05 3.56
CA GLU A 133 -7.39 7.73 2.48
C GLU A 133 -6.59 7.46 1.22
N CYS A 134 -6.83 6.34 0.56
CA CYS A 134 -6.08 5.94 -0.62
C CYS A 134 -7.00 5.36 -1.70
N ALA A 135 -6.96 5.96 -2.90
CA ALA A 135 -7.70 5.47 -4.06
C ALA A 135 -6.75 4.93 -5.14
N VAL A 136 -6.90 3.63 -5.49
CA VAL A 136 -6.07 2.98 -6.51
C VAL A 136 -6.83 1.87 -7.23
N ASN A 137 -6.56 1.70 -8.54
CA ASN A 137 -7.04 0.61 -9.36
C ASN A 137 -5.88 -0.29 -9.77
N THR A 138 -5.73 -1.44 -9.10
CA THR A 138 -4.57 -2.31 -9.24
C THR A 138 -4.96 -3.77 -9.05
N GLU A 139 -4.13 -4.70 -9.48
CA GLU A 139 -4.31 -6.11 -9.20
C GLU A 139 -4.01 -6.43 -7.73
N THR A 140 -2.97 -5.82 -7.17
CA THR A 140 -2.48 -6.12 -5.82
C THR A 140 -2.26 -4.85 -5.01
N VAL A 141 -2.80 -4.82 -3.80
CA VAL A 141 -2.57 -3.81 -2.76
C VAL A 141 -1.81 -4.45 -1.60
N GLU A 142 -0.71 -3.86 -1.19
CA GLU A 142 0.08 -4.33 -0.05
C GLU A 142 0.30 -3.18 0.92
N ILE A 143 -0.01 -3.43 2.19
CA ILE A 143 0.17 -2.47 3.28
C ILE A 143 1.07 -3.09 4.34
N HIS A 144 2.17 -2.41 4.66
CA HIS A 144 3.17 -2.91 5.58
C HIS A 144 3.57 -1.89 6.63
N SER A 145 3.79 -2.36 7.86
CA SER A 145 4.35 -1.56 8.96
C SER A 145 3.66 -0.22 9.20
N LEU A 146 2.33 -0.20 9.08
CA LEU A 146 1.52 0.99 9.30
C LEU A 146 0.83 0.93 10.66
N LYS A 147 1.06 1.97 11.47
CA LYS A 147 0.40 2.18 12.76
C LYS A 147 -0.29 3.53 12.74
N CYS A 148 -1.62 3.53 12.59
CA CYS A 148 -2.43 4.76 12.51
C CYS A 148 -3.85 4.49 13.00
N ASP A 149 -4.65 5.53 13.14
CA ASP A 149 -6.02 5.41 13.61
C ASP A 149 -6.90 4.70 12.57
N SER A 150 -6.78 5.10 11.31
CA SER A 150 -7.58 4.53 10.22
C SER A 150 -6.88 4.60 8.87
N ILE A 151 -7.14 3.56 8.06
CA ILE A 151 -6.78 3.46 6.64
C ILE A 151 -8.07 3.20 5.88
N GLU A 152 -8.45 4.08 4.98
CA GLU A 152 -9.56 3.90 4.05
C GLU A 152 -9.01 3.63 2.65
N LEU A 153 -9.41 2.51 2.06
CA LEU A 153 -8.97 2.03 0.76
C LEU A 153 -10.15 2.01 -0.22
N ASP A 154 -10.22 2.98 -1.11
CA ASP A 154 -11.11 2.98 -2.28
C ASP A 154 -10.43 2.26 -3.43
N VAL A 155 -10.63 0.95 -3.55
CA VAL A 155 -9.83 0.13 -4.44
C VAL A 155 -10.64 -0.68 -5.44
N ARG A 156 -10.01 -0.97 -6.58
CA ARG A 156 -10.44 -2.01 -7.52
C ARG A 156 -9.31 -3.01 -7.64
N THR A 157 -9.34 -4.02 -6.78
CA THR A 157 -8.28 -5.01 -6.64
C THR A 157 -8.85 -6.41 -6.40
N SER A 158 -8.08 -7.43 -6.73
CA SER A 158 -8.38 -8.83 -6.39
C SER A 158 -7.60 -9.33 -5.17
N HIS A 159 -6.55 -8.63 -4.75
CA HIS A 159 -5.70 -9.06 -3.64
C HIS A 159 -5.29 -7.88 -2.75
N VAL A 160 -5.49 -8.06 -1.45
CA VAL A 160 -5.03 -7.12 -0.42
C VAL A 160 -4.19 -7.88 0.59
N THR A 161 -3.01 -7.38 0.90
CA THR A 161 -2.14 -7.91 1.98
C THR A 161 -1.97 -6.86 3.06
N LEU A 162 -2.22 -7.25 4.31
CA LEU A 162 -2.02 -6.44 5.50
C LEU A 162 -0.98 -7.13 6.38
N ASP A 163 0.17 -6.49 6.58
CA ASP A 163 1.28 -7.03 7.36
C ASP A 163 1.88 -5.99 8.30
N ASP A 164 1.94 -6.29 9.58
CA ASP A 164 2.31 -5.36 10.66
C ASP A 164 1.49 -4.05 10.62
N VAL A 165 0.15 -4.20 10.51
CA VAL A 165 -0.79 -3.08 10.47
C VAL A 165 -1.52 -2.96 11.79
N SER A 166 -1.68 -1.72 12.30
CA SER A 166 -2.48 -1.42 13.50
C SER A 166 -3.46 -0.29 13.23
N GLY A 167 -4.71 -0.46 13.66
CA GLY A 167 -5.82 0.47 13.49
C GLY A 167 -6.99 -0.13 12.75
N THR A 168 -7.92 0.71 12.31
CA THR A 168 -9.06 0.29 11.49
C THR A 168 -8.70 0.38 10.01
N VAL A 169 -8.89 -0.71 9.28
CA VAL A 169 -8.71 -0.75 7.82
C VAL A 169 -10.08 -0.92 7.18
N GLU A 170 -10.55 0.10 6.50
CA GLU A 170 -11.78 0.08 5.71
C GLU A 170 -11.44 -0.17 4.24
N ILE A 171 -12.04 -1.19 3.62
CA ILE A 171 -11.81 -1.56 2.21
C ILE A 171 -13.12 -1.42 1.44
N ASN A 172 -13.18 -0.43 0.57
CA ASN A 172 -14.29 -0.18 -0.35
C ASN A 172 -13.96 -0.82 -1.71
N CYS A 173 -14.48 -2.03 -1.98
CA CYS A 173 -14.18 -2.78 -3.20
C CYS A 173 -15.39 -3.60 -3.66
N ASN A 174 -15.83 -3.38 -4.91
CA ASN A 174 -16.95 -4.12 -5.51
C ASN A 174 -16.48 -5.23 -6.48
N LEU A 175 -15.32 -5.82 -6.23
CA LEU A 175 -14.80 -6.99 -6.92
C LEU A 175 -14.62 -8.14 -5.93
N ASP A 176 -14.66 -9.36 -6.44
CA ASP A 176 -14.23 -10.51 -5.66
C ASP A 176 -12.75 -10.34 -5.30
N MET A 177 -12.41 -10.52 -4.03
CA MET A 177 -11.04 -10.31 -3.56
C MET A 177 -10.62 -11.29 -2.47
N GLU A 178 -9.31 -11.46 -2.36
CA GLU A 178 -8.64 -12.13 -1.25
C GLU A 178 -7.93 -11.09 -0.38
N VAL A 179 -8.16 -11.16 0.93
CA VAL A 179 -7.51 -10.29 1.93
C VAL A 179 -6.64 -11.17 2.81
N LEU A 180 -5.34 -10.98 2.74
CA LEU A 180 -4.37 -11.70 3.54
C LEU A 180 -3.94 -10.84 4.74
N CYS A 181 -4.38 -11.20 5.94
CA CYS A 181 -4.00 -10.55 7.19
C CYS A 181 -2.86 -11.34 7.85
N ASN A 182 -1.60 -11.05 7.52
CA ASN A 182 -0.44 -11.73 8.11
C ASN A 182 -0.22 -11.29 9.55
N SER A 183 -0.33 -9.99 9.81
CA SER A 183 -0.20 -9.40 11.14
C SER A 183 -1.05 -8.14 11.19
N LEU A 184 -2.16 -8.22 11.92
CA LEU A 184 -3.10 -7.10 12.10
C LEU A 184 -3.46 -6.97 13.58
N ASN A 185 -3.39 -5.74 14.08
CA ASN A 185 -3.88 -5.39 15.41
C ASN A 185 -4.95 -4.29 15.28
N GLY A 186 -6.22 -4.70 15.12
CA GLY A 186 -7.32 -3.77 14.89
C GLY A 186 -8.50 -4.42 14.18
N GLU A 187 -9.17 -3.66 13.34
CA GLU A 187 -10.38 -4.07 12.63
C GLU A 187 -10.18 -4.01 11.11
N VAL A 188 -10.86 -4.90 10.40
CA VAL A 188 -11.03 -4.82 8.93
C VAL A 188 -12.52 -4.72 8.64
N ASP A 189 -12.92 -3.60 8.08
CA ASP A 189 -14.26 -3.37 7.56
C ASP A 189 -14.24 -3.50 6.03
N ILE A 190 -15.06 -4.38 5.47
CA ILE A 190 -15.16 -4.56 4.01
C ILE A 190 -16.54 -4.13 3.54
N ASN A 191 -16.55 -3.10 2.72
CA ASN A 191 -17.74 -2.58 2.05
C ASN A 191 -17.76 -3.05 0.60
N GLN A 192 -18.76 -3.87 0.25
CA GLN A 192 -18.88 -4.42 -1.10
C GLN A 192 -20.34 -4.61 -1.50
N ILE A 193 -20.60 -4.56 -2.81
CA ILE A 193 -21.92 -4.81 -3.39
C ILE A 193 -21.76 -5.92 -4.44
N SER A 194 -22.53 -7.02 -4.28
CA SER A 194 -22.57 -8.14 -5.22
C SER A 194 -21.19 -8.77 -5.50
N ALA A 195 -20.36 -8.87 -4.48
CA ALA A 195 -19.02 -9.45 -4.56
C ALA A 195 -18.74 -10.36 -3.35
N THR A 196 -17.70 -11.17 -3.46
CA THR A 196 -17.26 -12.12 -2.42
C THR A 196 -15.86 -11.76 -1.97
N SER A 197 -15.64 -11.67 -0.66
CA SER A 197 -14.31 -11.52 -0.08
C SER A 197 -13.93 -12.77 0.71
N ARG A 198 -12.70 -13.26 0.50
CA ARG A 198 -12.09 -14.30 1.32
C ARG A 198 -11.00 -13.69 2.18
N ILE A 199 -11.15 -13.76 3.51
CA ILE A 199 -10.20 -13.21 4.47
C ILE A 199 -9.38 -14.36 5.05
N HIS A 200 -8.06 -14.29 4.87
CA HIS A 200 -7.10 -15.22 5.45
C HIS A 200 -6.49 -14.59 6.70
N ILE A 201 -6.59 -15.28 7.82
CA ILE A 201 -6.04 -14.87 9.11
C ILE A 201 -5.11 -15.96 9.65
N PRO A 202 -4.09 -15.64 10.46
CA PRO A 202 -3.22 -16.65 11.05
C PRO A 202 -4.01 -17.65 11.92
N GLU A 203 -3.61 -18.92 11.91
CA GLU A 203 -4.34 -20.03 12.50
C GLU A 203 -4.70 -19.85 13.99
N ASN A 204 -3.87 -19.17 14.75
CA ASN A 204 -4.06 -18.93 16.19
C ASN A 204 -4.66 -17.57 16.54
N SER A 205 -5.19 -16.85 15.55
CA SER A 205 -5.80 -15.54 15.78
C SER A 205 -7.11 -15.66 16.52
N VAL A 206 -7.32 -14.78 17.48
CA VAL A 206 -8.63 -14.58 18.12
C VAL A 206 -9.32 -13.43 17.40
N PHE A 207 -10.49 -13.71 16.83
CA PHE A 207 -11.25 -12.71 16.07
C PHE A 207 -12.75 -12.83 16.32
N THR A 208 -13.47 -11.77 16.02
CA THR A 208 -14.93 -11.76 15.92
C THR A 208 -15.31 -11.24 14.55
N ALA A 209 -16.20 -11.95 13.86
CA ALA A 209 -16.75 -11.48 12.61
C ALA A 209 -18.20 -11.06 12.76
N VAL A 210 -18.52 -9.90 12.19
CA VAL A 210 -19.86 -9.30 12.23
C VAL A 210 -20.29 -8.92 10.82
N THR A 211 -21.53 -9.27 10.45
CA THR A 211 -22.13 -8.80 9.20
C THR A 211 -23.01 -7.59 9.44
N LYS A 212 -22.89 -6.62 8.54
CA LYS A 212 -23.80 -5.47 8.46
C LYS A 212 -24.37 -5.45 7.04
N GLY A 213 -25.69 -5.32 6.90
CA GLY A 213 -26.32 -5.17 5.58
C GLY A 213 -27.30 -6.28 5.21
N ILE A 214 -27.82 -6.21 3.97
CA ILE A 214 -28.86 -7.11 3.46
C ILE A 214 -28.20 -8.20 2.61
N GLY A 215 -28.52 -9.48 2.92
CA GLY A 215 -28.05 -10.61 2.12
C GLY A 215 -26.58 -10.99 2.29
N THR A 216 -25.95 -10.53 3.38
CA THR A 216 -24.57 -10.89 3.69
C THR A 216 -24.52 -12.22 4.43
N ASN A 217 -23.69 -13.14 3.94
CA ASN A 217 -23.43 -14.44 4.59
C ASN A 217 -21.95 -14.55 4.92
N ILE A 218 -21.63 -15.15 6.08
CA ILE A 218 -20.26 -15.49 6.47
C ILE A 218 -20.15 -17.01 6.52
N PHE A 219 -19.08 -17.52 5.93
CA PHE A 219 -18.68 -18.92 6.01
C PHE A 219 -17.29 -18.99 6.61
N TYR A 220 -17.06 -19.96 7.47
CA TYR A 220 -15.76 -20.20 8.10
C TYR A 220 -15.18 -21.49 7.51
N GLU A 221 -13.96 -21.40 7.04
CA GLU A 221 -13.18 -22.54 6.60
C GLU A 221 -11.95 -22.69 7.50
N LYS A 222 -11.70 -23.91 8.00
CA LYS A 222 -10.48 -24.22 8.72
C LYS A 222 -9.72 -25.29 7.94
N ASN A 223 -8.49 -24.97 7.51
CA ASN A 223 -7.60 -25.88 6.76
C ASN A 223 -8.25 -26.46 5.51
N GLY A 224 -9.10 -25.68 4.80
CA GLY A 224 -9.72 -26.12 3.54
C GLY A 224 -10.83 -27.16 3.68
N GLN A 225 -11.45 -27.26 4.87
CA GLN A 225 -12.63 -28.08 5.16
C GLN A 225 -13.85 -27.24 5.44
#